data_c43cd2854499f354f66c9492461107f1
#
_entry.id   c43cd2854499f354f66c9492461107f1
#
_cell.length_a   1.000
_cell.length_b   1.000
_cell.length_c   1.000
_cell.angle_alpha   90.00
_cell.angle_beta   90.00
_cell.angle_gamma   90.00
#
_symmetry.space_group_name_H-M   'P 1'
#
loop_
_entity.id
_entity.type
_entity.pdbx_description
1 polymer ?
#
loop_
_entity_poly.entity_id
_entity_poly.type
_entity_poly.pdbx_seq_one_letter_code
_entity_poly.pdbx_strand_id
1 'polypeptide(L)'
;MIVRNAELEDMKQLGHIMSVSFRTAFSDFVTQQTMDACAQEDNCVAMLEGIYQEGRMHFLMGENSGMLVWQKEETAAQIVAIHSLPESWGTGLGHAMLTEALRQIGNQPVYLWAFKANKRARRFYEKHGFHWDGSERISEFDGAAEVRYVKE
;
A
#
# COMPACT_ATOMS: atom_id res chain seq x y z
N MET A 1 -9.91 14.75 -7.36
CA MET A 1 -8.76 13.89 -7.72
C MET A 1 -9.25 12.68 -8.48
N ILE A 2 -8.53 12.30 -9.51
CA ILE A 2 -8.90 11.13 -10.32
C ILE A 2 -8.21 9.90 -9.75
N VAL A 3 -9.02 8.94 -9.29
CA VAL A 3 -8.55 7.61 -8.88
C VAL A 3 -9.26 6.60 -9.76
N ARG A 4 -8.50 5.74 -10.40
CA ARG A 4 -9.04 4.77 -11.34
C ARG A 4 -8.38 3.41 -11.19
N ASN A 5 -9.02 2.38 -11.71
CA ASN A 5 -8.39 1.07 -11.82
C ASN A 5 -7.20 1.16 -12.77
N ALA A 6 -6.10 0.56 -12.36
CA ALA A 6 -4.90 0.53 -13.19
C ALA A 6 -4.97 -0.60 -14.21
N GLU A 7 -4.29 -0.41 -15.32
CA GLU A 7 -4.16 -1.40 -16.38
C GLU A 7 -2.70 -1.87 -16.47
N LEU A 8 -2.43 -2.89 -17.28
CA LEU A 8 -1.10 -3.46 -17.38
C LEU A 8 -0.04 -2.41 -17.75
N GLU A 9 -0.36 -1.52 -18.67
CA GLU A 9 0.54 -0.44 -19.10
C GLU A 9 0.86 0.56 -17.98
N ASP A 10 0.06 0.61 -16.92
CA ASP A 10 0.31 1.48 -15.78
C ASP A 10 1.38 0.92 -14.84
N MET A 11 1.74 -0.36 -14.95
CA MET A 11 2.64 -1.00 -14.00
C MET A 11 4.03 -0.34 -13.98
N LYS A 12 4.46 0.23 -15.09
CA LYS A 12 5.73 0.98 -15.12
C LYS A 12 5.69 2.18 -14.19
N GLN A 13 4.62 2.96 -14.25
CA GLN A 13 4.45 4.12 -13.35
C GLN A 13 4.24 3.69 -11.91
N LEU A 14 3.47 2.64 -11.68
CA LEU A 14 3.25 2.13 -10.33
C LEU A 14 4.53 1.57 -9.73
N GLY A 15 5.37 0.92 -10.53
CA GLY A 15 6.69 0.45 -10.08
C GLY A 15 7.61 1.61 -9.68
N HIS A 16 7.55 2.70 -10.42
CA HIS A 16 8.27 3.92 -10.07
C HIS A 16 7.77 4.47 -8.73
N ILE A 17 6.47 4.60 -8.57
CA ILE A 17 5.86 5.08 -7.31
C ILE A 17 6.30 4.22 -6.14
N MET A 18 6.23 2.90 -6.30
CA MET A 18 6.63 1.95 -5.26
C MET A 18 8.10 2.11 -4.89
N SER A 19 8.98 2.21 -5.88
CA SER A 19 10.42 2.38 -5.68
C SER A 19 10.73 3.66 -4.90
N VAL A 20 10.14 4.78 -5.31
CA VAL A 20 10.34 6.07 -4.63
C VAL A 20 9.77 6.02 -3.22
N SER A 21 8.59 5.43 -3.04
CA SER A 21 7.96 5.32 -1.73
C SER A 21 8.83 4.51 -0.76
N PHE A 22 9.39 3.39 -1.20
CA PHE A 22 10.32 2.62 -0.37
C PHE A 22 11.49 3.47 0.09
N ARG A 23 12.09 4.23 -0.82
CA ARG A 23 13.28 5.04 -0.49
C ARG A 23 12.97 6.22 0.41
N THR A 24 11.76 6.76 0.34
CA THR A 24 11.40 7.99 1.07
C THR A 24 10.60 7.73 2.33
N ALA A 25 9.68 6.76 2.30
CA ALA A 25 8.77 6.50 3.43
C ALA A 25 9.28 5.43 4.38
N PHE A 26 10.09 4.48 3.89
CA PHE A 26 10.51 3.34 4.71
C PHE A 26 11.98 3.36 5.11
N SER A 27 12.71 4.42 4.75
CA SER A 27 14.14 4.53 5.07
C SER A 27 14.45 4.44 6.56
N ASP A 28 13.49 4.83 7.42
CA ASP A 28 13.68 4.77 8.88
C ASP A 28 13.34 3.41 9.46
N PHE A 29 12.80 2.47 8.67
CA PHE A 29 12.29 1.19 9.17
C PHE A 29 13.08 -0.01 8.68
N VAL A 30 13.87 0.16 7.63
CA VAL A 30 14.66 -0.92 7.00
C VAL A 30 16.09 -0.46 6.79
N THR A 31 17.01 -1.43 6.69
CA THR A 31 18.42 -1.11 6.44
C THR A 31 18.63 -0.63 5.01
N GLN A 32 19.76 0.06 4.78
CA GLN A 32 20.13 0.48 3.43
C GLN A 32 20.28 -0.71 2.49
N GLN A 33 20.81 -1.83 2.99
CA GLN A 33 20.98 -3.04 2.18
C GLN A 33 19.61 -3.59 1.72
N THR A 34 18.65 -3.68 2.62
CA THR A 34 17.30 -4.11 2.27
C THR A 34 16.65 -3.12 1.31
N MET A 35 16.85 -1.81 1.54
CA MET A 35 16.34 -0.76 0.67
C MET A 35 16.88 -0.94 -0.76
N ASP A 36 18.18 -1.13 -0.91
CA ASP A 36 18.81 -1.30 -2.22
C ASP A 36 18.29 -2.53 -2.96
N ALA A 37 17.99 -3.60 -2.23
CA ALA A 37 17.45 -4.83 -2.82
C ALA A 37 15.98 -4.68 -3.24
N CYS A 38 15.16 -4.02 -2.42
CA CYS A 38 13.69 -3.98 -2.59
C CYS A 38 13.22 -2.79 -3.43
N ALA A 39 13.98 -1.70 -3.49
CA ALA A 39 13.53 -0.46 -4.12
C ALA A 39 14.09 -0.26 -5.53
N GLN A 40 14.57 -1.31 -6.18
CA GLN A 40 14.98 -1.21 -7.58
C GLN A 40 13.74 -1.13 -8.47
N GLU A 41 13.66 -0.07 -9.26
CA GLU A 41 12.44 0.23 -10.04
C GLU A 41 12.07 -0.90 -10.99
N ASP A 42 13.03 -1.45 -11.75
CA ASP A 42 12.75 -2.52 -12.69
C ASP A 42 12.21 -3.78 -11.99
N ASN A 43 12.72 -4.08 -10.80
CA ASN A 43 12.23 -5.21 -10.03
C ASN A 43 10.82 -4.95 -9.51
N CYS A 44 10.52 -3.72 -9.10
CA CYS A 44 9.17 -3.34 -8.69
C CYS A 44 8.19 -3.49 -9.84
N VAL A 45 8.54 -3.00 -11.03
CA VAL A 45 7.70 -3.13 -12.22
C VAL A 45 7.43 -4.58 -12.55
N ALA A 46 8.47 -5.40 -12.60
CA ALA A 46 8.33 -6.82 -12.94
C ALA A 46 7.45 -7.56 -11.93
N MET A 47 7.62 -7.27 -10.64
CA MET A 47 6.80 -7.87 -9.59
C MET A 47 5.33 -7.47 -9.75
N LEU A 48 5.06 -6.19 -9.98
CA LEU A 48 3.68 -5.71 -10.13
C LEU A 48 3.02 -6.27 -11.37
N GLU A 49 3.74 -6.37 -12.48
CA GLU A 49 3.22 -6.99 -13.70
C GLU A 49 2.83 -8.45 -13.46
N GLY A 50 3.67 -9.20 -12.75
CA GLY A 50 3.38 -10.59 -12.41
C GLY A 50 2.14 -10.72 -11.54
N ILE A 51 2.02 -9.88 -10.50
CA ILE A 51 0.85 -9.90 -9.62
C ILE A 51 -0.41 -9.50 -10.40
N TYR A 52 -0.31 -8.49 -11.25
CA TYR A 52 -1.45 -8.06 -12.08
C TYR A 52 -1.95 -9.20 -12.97
N GLN A 53 -1.02 -9.93 -13.60
CA GLN A 53 -1.37 -11.01 -14.51
C GLN A 53 -1.98 -12.23 -13.80
N GLU A 54 -1.69 -12.42 -12.51
CA GLU A 54 -2.36 -13.45 -11.71
C GLU A 54 -3.86 -13.20 -11.56
N GLY A 55 -4.30 -11.94 -11.61
CA GLY A 55 -5.71 -11.57 -11.59
C GLY A 55 -6.38 -11.60 -10.23
N ARG A 56 -5.65 -11.83 -9.14
CA ARG A 56 -6.23 -11.91 -7.79
C ARG A 56 -6.27 -10.57 -7.07
N MET A 57 -5.38 -9.65 -7.42
CA MET A 57 -5.29 -8.35 -6.76
C MET A 57 -5.84 -7.25 -7.65
N HIS A 58 -6.41 -6.24 -7.01
CA HIS A 58 -6.96 -5.06 -7.66
C HIS A 58 -6.00 -3.88 -7.45
N PHE A 59 -5.70 -3.18 -8.54
CA PHE A 59 -4.77 -2.06 -8.52
C PHE A 59 -5.51 -0.76 -8.82
N LEU A 60 -5.30 0.23 -7.96
CA LEU A 60 -5.77 1.60 -8.19
C LEU A 60 -4.58 2.52 -8.42
N MET A 61 -4.75 3.47 -9.31
CA MET A 61 -3.79 4.55 -9.52
C MET A 61 -4.48 5.88 -9.29
N GLY A 62 -3.86 6.74 -8.49
CA GLY A 62 -4.35 8.09 -8.21
C GLY A 62 -3.43 9.13 -8.80
N GLU A 63 -3.92 9.95 -9.74
CA GLU A 63 -3.24 11.13 -10.30
C GLU A 63 -1.83 10.85 -10.85
N ASN A 64 -1.55 9.66 -11.33
CA ASN A 64 -0.19 9.23 -11.72
C ASN A 64 0.84 9.34 -10.58
N SER A 65 0.41 9.47 -9.34
CA SER A 65 1.25 9.78 -8.20
C SER A 65 1.05 8.83 -7.02
N GLY A 66 -0.02 8.06 -7.03
CA GLY A 66 -0.34 7.13 -5.96
C GLY A 66 -0.76 5.77 -6.46
N MET A 67 -0.54 4.76 -5.61
CA MET A 67 -0.91 3.37 -5.87
C MET A 67 -1.59 2.80 -4.63
N LEU A 68 -2.65 2.04 -4.85
CA LEU A 68 -3.27 1.23 -3.80
C LEU A 68 -3.57 -0.14 -4.38
N VAL A 69 -3.22 -1.19 -3.64
CA VAL A 69 -3.48 -2.57 -4.04
C VAL A 69 -4.33 -3.23 -2.96
N TRP A 70 -5.40 -3.89 -3.36
CA TRP A 70 -6.23 -4.65 -2.42
C TRP A 70 -6.61 -5.99 -3.01
N GLN A 71 -6.95 -6.94 -2.16
CA GLN A 71 -7.42 -8.26 -2.59
C GLN A 71 -8.59 -8.71 -1.75
N LYS A 72 -9.46 -9.50 -2.38
CA LYS A 72 -10.57 -10.13 -1.69
C LYS A 72 -10.13 -11.47 -1.14
N GLU A 73 -10.52 -11.76 0.10
CA GLU A 73 -10.33 -13.06 0.75
C GLU A 73 -11.70 -13.64 1.06
N GLU A 74 -11.74 -14.82 1.65
CA GLU A 74 -12.99 -15.53 1.87
C GLU A 74 -13.98 -14.75 2.74
N THR A 75 -13.50 -14.14 3.82
CA THR A 75 -14.38 -13.46 4.79
C THR A 75 -14.04 -11.98 4.97
N ALA A 76 -13.01 -11.48 4.29
CA ALA A 76 -12.54 -10.11 4.45
C ALA A 76 -11.85 -9.64 3.18
N ALA A 77 -11.48 -8.37 3.13
CA ALA A 77 -10.59 -7.84 2.11
C ALA A 77 -9.34 -7.28 2.77
N GLN A 78 -8.23 -7.34 2.07
CA GLN A 78 -6.96 -6.82 2.57
C GLN A 78 -6.50 -5.64 1.70
N ILE A 79 -6.15 -4.53 2.34
CA ILE A 79 -5.34 -3.49 1.69
C ILE A 79 -3.90 -3.97 1.76
N VAL A 80 -3.35 -4.34 0.61
CA VAL A 80 -2.01 -4.96 0.54
C VAL A 80 -0.92 -3.91 0.58
N ALA A 81 -1.14 -2.79 -0.12
CA ALA A 81 -0.15 -1.72 -0.22
C ALA A 81 -0.83 -0.40 -0.55
N ILE A 82 -0.29 0.68 -0.01
CA ILE A 82 -0.66 2.04 -0.40
C ILE A 82 0.61 2.88 -0.40
N HIS A 83 0.90 3.51 -1.54
CA HIS A 83 2.11 4.30 -1.75
C HIS A 83 1.77 5.58 -2.49
N SER A 84 2.51 6.65 -2.23
CA SER A 84 2.39 7.88 -3.01
C SER A 84 3.75 8.57 -3.10
N LEU A 85 3.93 9.33 -4.18
CA LEU A 85 5.13 10.15 -4.34
C LEU A 85 5.13 11.25 -3.29
N PRO A 86 6.31 11.66 -2.79
CA PRO A 86 6.40 12.68 -1.73
C PRO A 86 5.69 14.00 -2.06
N GLU A 87 5.71 14.42 -3.33
CA GLU A 87 5.04 15.65 -3.75
C GLU A 87 3.52 15.61 -3.58
N SER A 88 2.95 14.42 -3.40
CA SER A 88 1.51 14.26 -3.19
C SER A 88 1.12 14.09 -1.73
N TRP A 89 2.10 14.05 -0.83
CA TRP A 89 1.80 13.92 0.60
C TRP A 89 1.07 15.16 1.10
N GLY A 90 0.05 14.94 1.91
CA GLY A 90 -0.75 16.03 2.47
C GLY A 90 -1.75 16.65 1.50
N THR A 91 -1.92 16.10 0.31
CA THR A 91 -2.86 16.62 -0.70
C THR A 91 -4.25 15.99 -0.64
N GLY A 92 -4.42 14.93 0.14
CA GLY A 92 -5.66 14.15 0.15
C GLY A 92 -5.68 12.98 -0.82
N LEU A 93 -4.57 12.70 -1.51
CA LEU A 93 -4.52 11.59 -2.47
C LEU A 93 -4.71 10.24 -1.79
N GLY A 94 -4.07 10.02 -0.64
CA GLY A 94 -4.26 8.79 0.13
C GLY A 94 -5.70 8.58 0.55
N HIS A 95 -6.36 9.64 1.02
CA HIS A 95 -7.77 9.61 1.35
C HIS A 95 -8.64 9.24 0.14
N ALA A 96 -8.36 9.84 -1.01
CA ALA A 96 -9.12 9.57 -2.23
C ALA A 96 -8.97 8.10 -2.68
N MET A 97 -7.75 7.57 -2.65
CA MET A 97 -7.49 6.18 -3.02
C MET A 97 -8.15 5.20 -2.05
N LEU A 98 -8.02 5.45 -0.76
CA LEU A 98 -8.61 4.56 0.25
C LEU A 98 -10.13 4.59 0.16
N THR A 99 -10.73 5.76 -0.04
CA THR A 99 -12.18 5.91 -0.21
C THR A 99 -12.68 5.09 -1.40
N GLU A 100 -11.99 5.17 -2.54
CA GLU A 100 -12.37 4.40 -3.72
C GLU A 100 -12.19 2.89 -3.50
N ALA A 101 -11.12 2.47 -2.85
CA ALA A 101 -10.91 1.06 -2.54
C ALA A 101 -12.03 0.53 -1.64
N LEU A 102 -12.37 1.26 -0.59
CA LEU A 102 -13.44 0.85 0.32
C LEU A 102 -14.79 0.79 -0.39
N ARG A 103 -15.05 1.69 -1.34
CA ARG A 103 -16.26 1.64 -2.16
C ARG A 103 -16.30 0.36 -3.00
N GLN A 104 -15.18 -0.02 -3.61
CA GLN A 104 -15.10 -1.24 -4.41
C GLN A 104 -15.24 -2.50 -3.56
N ILE A 105 -14.65 -2.50 -2.38
CA ILE A 105 -14.72 -3.63 -1.44
C ILE A 105 -16.15 -3.85 -0.95
N GLY A 106 -16.87 -2.76 -0.65
CA GLY A 106 -18.25 -2.85 -0.15
C GLY A 106 -18.31 -3.15 1.34
N ASN A 107 -19.25 -4.00 1.76
CA ASN A 107 -19.59 -4.19 3.16
C ASN A 107 -18.75 -5.25 3.88
N GLN A 108 -17.66 -5.69 3.30
CA GLN A 108 -16.79 -6.68 3.94
C GLN A 108 -15.89 -6.02 4.98
N PRO A 109 -15.50 -6.74 6.02
CA PRO A 109 -14.42 -6.28 6.90
C PRO A 109 -13.13 -6.09 6.10
N VAL A 110 -12.34 -5.10 6.48
CA VAL A 110 -11.09 -4.76 5.79
C VAL A 110 -9.97 -4.74 6.80
N TYR A 111 -8.81 -5.31 6.45
CA TYR A 111 -7.64 -5.25 7.30
C TYR A 111 -6.40 -4.90 6.50
N LEU A 112 -5.37 -4.48 7.20
CA LEU A 112 -4.06 -4.19 6.63
C LEU A 112 -2.98 -4.38 7.70
N TRP A 113 -1.74 -4.49 7.24
CA TRP A 113 -0.58 -4.51 8.11
C TRP A 113 0.23 -3.23 7.88
N ALA A 114 0.69 -2.61 8.96
CA ALA A 114 1.52 -1.41 8.90
C ALA A 114 2.72 -1.61 9.82
N PHE A 115 3.86 -1.03 9.48
CA PHE A 115 5.00 -1.03 10.41
C PHE A 115 4.59 -0.37 11.71
N LYS A 116 4.88 -1.04 12.83
CA LYS A 116 4.54 -0.53 14.16
C LYS A 116 5.17 0.84 14.40
N ALA A 117 6.37 1.07 13.90
CA ALA A 117 7.09 2.32 14.05
C ALA A 117 6.59 3.44 13.11
N ASN A 118 5.79 3.11 12.11
CA ASN A 118 5.31 4.10 11.14
C ASN A 118 4.09 4.84 11.69
N LYS A 119 4.34 5.80 12.57
CA LYS A 119 3.28 6.56 13.24
C LYS A 119 2.41 7.34 12.27
N ARG A 120 3.00 7.84 11.18
CA ARG A 120 2.26 8.61 10.17
C ARG A 120 1.20 7.74 9.49
N ALA A 121 1.58 6.54 9.04
CA ALA A 121 0.64 5.61 8.43
C ALA A 121 -0.44 5.18 9.42
N ARG A 122 -0.04 4.87 10.66
CA ARG A 122 -0.98 4.46 11.69
C ARG A 122 -2.03 5.53 11.96
N ARG A 123 -1.62 6.79 12.09
CA ARG A 123 -2.57 7.90 12.26
C ARG A 123 -3.48 8.07 11.05
N PHE A 124 -2.95 7.88 9.84
CA PHE A 124 -3.76 7.94 8.63
C PHE A 124 -4.88 6.90 8.65
N TYR A 125 -4.55 5.65 8.99
CA TYR A 125 -5.56 4.60 9.06
C TYR A 125 -6.57 4.84 10.18
N GLU A 126 -6.11 5.31 11.34
CA GLU A 126 -7.00 5.63 12.46
C GLU A 126 -8.00 6.71 12.09
N LYS A 127 -7.59 7.72 11.34
CA LYS A 127 -8.49 8.77 10.85
C LYS A 127 -9.57 8.21 9.91
N HIS A 128 -9.32 7.09 9.28
CA HIS A 128 -10.27 6.47 8.35
C HIS A 128 -11.09 5.35 8.97
N GLY A 129 -11.09 5.26 10.29
CA GLY A 129 -11.93 4.30 11.00
C GLY A 129 -11.30 2.95 11.22
N PHE A 130 -10.03 2.79 10.91
CA PHE A 130 -9.29 1.58 11.24
C PHE A 130 -8.77 1.65 12.67
N HIS A 131 -8.64 0.50 13.31
CA HIS A 131 -8.02 0.41 14.63
C HIS A 131 -7.12 -0.82 14.72
N TRP A 132 -6.09 -0.73 15.54
CA TRP A 132 -5.20 -1.86 15.82
C TRP A 132 -5.97 -2.90 16.61
N ASP A 133 -5.99 -4.15 16.12
CA ASP A 133 -6.72 -5.22 16.78
C ASP A 133 -5.89 -5.99 17.81
N GLY A 134 -4.68 -5.52 18.09
CA GLY A 134 -3.76 -6.15 19.03
C GLY A 134 -2.80 -7.15 18.40
N SER A 135 -3.01 -7.52 17.14
CA SER A 135 -2.14 -8.48 16.45
C SER A 135 -0.85 -7.83 15.99
N GLU A 136 0.26 -8.56 16.15
CA GLU A 136 1.58 -8.16 15.65
C GLU A 136 2.20 -9.34 14.92
N ARG A 137 3.08 -9.03 13.99
CA ARG A 137 3.93 -10.02 13.31
C ARG A 137 5.29 -9.43 13.02
N ILE A 138 6.25 -10.28 12.72
CA ILE A 138 7.58 -9.85 12.29
C ILE A 138 7.58 -9.80 10.77
N SER A 139 7.93 -8.63 10.23
CA SER A 139 8.06 -8.43 8.79
C SER A 139 9.26 -9.19 8.25
N GLU A 140 9.18 -9.64 7.01
CA GLU A 140 10.33 -10.16 6.27
C GLU A 140 11.32 -9.06 5.92
N PHE A 141 10.95 -7.78 6.09
CA PHE A 141 11.86 -6.65 5.91
C PHE A 141 12.60 -6.38 7.21
N ASP A 142 13.81 -6.97 7.36
CA ASP A 142 14.71 -6.76 8.50
C ASP A 142 14.12 -7.13 9.87
N GLY A 143 13.06 -7.92 9.90
CA GLY A 143 12.41 -8.28 11.15
C GLY A 143 11.67 -7.14 11.84
N ALA A 144 11.36 -6.07 11.12
CA ALA A 144 10.58 -4.96 11.67
C ALA A 144 9.17 -5.42 12.07
N ALA A 145 8.70 -4.97 13.24
CA ALA A 145 7.38 -5.34 13.73
C ALA A 145 6.28 -4.66 12.91
N GLU A 146 5.24 -5.43 12.57
CA GLU A 146 4.03 -4.92 11.94
C GLU A 146 2.83 -5.15 12.83
N VAL A 147 1.86 -4.25 12.75
CA VAL A 147 0.61 -4.31 13.49
C VAL A 147 -0.57 -4.39 12.52
N ARG A 148 -1.61 -5.13 12.92
CA ARG A 148 -2.79 -5.29 12.08
C ARG A 148 -3.86 -4.28 12.44
N TYR A 149 -4.29 -3.53 11.45
CA TYR A 149 -5.38 -2.56 11.56
C TYR A 149 -6.61 -3.10 10.85
N VAL A 150 -7.76 -2.97 11.48
CA VAL A 150 -9.03 -3.49 10.97
C VAL A 150 -10.10 -2.41 10.94
N LYS A 151 -10.99 -2.55 9.98
CA LYS A 151 -12.20 -1.74 9.85
C LYS A 151 -13.37 -2.67 9.56
N GLU A 152 -14.39 -2.60 10.37
CA GLU A 152 -15.60 -3.43 10.24
C GLU A 152 -16.74 -2.71 9.55
#